data_b890e4908608a984ac0eb9c7e107f1cf
#
_entry.id   b890e4908608a984ac0eb9c7e107f1cf
#
_cell.length_a   1.000
_cell.length_b   1.000
_cell.length_c   1.000
_cell.angle_alpha   90.00
_cell.angle_beta   90.00
_cell.angle_gamma   90.00
#
_symmetry.space_group_name_H-M   'P 1'
#
loop_
_entity.id
_entity.type
_entity.pdbx_description
1 polymer ?
#
loop_
_entity_poly.entity_id
_entity_poly.type
_entity_poly.pdbx_seq_one_letter_code
_entity_poly.pdbx_strand_id
1 'polypeptide(L)'
;PFHGEVRIREMKEMVQALHKAGIGVIMDVVYNHTYNLDSPLQKTVPYYYYREWEDGTISNGSDCGNETASEREMFRRFMVHSVCYWAKEYHIDGFRFDLMALHDTETMNAIRTALNRMPRGEEILVYGEPWKAAASAMQEGYFPSDKQNIGKLMDGISMFCDDTRDSIKGSVFIAAEGGYVNGKERLSAGILSATDGWLDGKGAYEPRNASQLIPYVSAHDNYTLWDKLKLSDPKRKEDAEPDFGKMDERTLSM
;
A
#
# COMPACT_ATOMS: atom_id res chain seq x y z
N PRO A 1 23.84 -13.56 14.86
CA PRO A 1 23.53 -14.19 16.16
C PRO A 1 23.46 -15.72 15.99
N PHE A 2 24.05 -16.45 16.93
CA PHE A 2 24.12 -17.91 16.90
C PHE A 2 22.82 -18.59 17.39
N HIS A 3 21.84 -17.80 17.86
CA HIS A 3 20.59 -18.27 18.43
C HIS A 3 19.42 -17.53 17.78
N GLY A 4 18.74 -18.18 16.82
CA GLY A 4 17.63 -17.60 16.07
C GLY A 4 16.41 -17.27 16.94
N GLU A 5 16.17 -18.06 17.99
CA GLU A 5 15.10 -17.86 18.96
C GLU A 5 15.17 -16.51 19.70
N VAL A 6 16.37 -15.91 19.80
CA VAL A 6 16.54 -14.58 20.40
C VAL A 6 15.79 -13.53 19.60
N ARG A 7 15.86 -13.58 18.27
CA ARG A 7 15.16 -12.63 17.38
C ARG A 7 13.64 -12.77 17.45
N ILE A 8 13.17 -14.01 17.54
CA ILE A 8 11.74 -14.30 17.73
C ILE A 8 11.25 -13.68 19.05
N ARG A 9 11.98 -13.87 20.13
CA ARG A 9 11.63 -13.30 21.44
C ARG A 9 11.66 -11.77 21.43
N GLU A 10 12.71 -11.15 20.92
CA GLU A 10 12.83 -9.69 20.83
C GLU A 10 11.69 -9.07 20.03
N MET A 11 11.29 -9.66 18.90
CA MET A 11 10.14 -9.19 18.13
C MET A 11 8.85 -9.30 18.96
N LYS A 12 8.61 -10.41 19.64
CA LYS A 12 7.43 -10.59 20.50
C LYS A 12 7.44 -9.62 21.70
N GLU A 13 8.60 -9.36 22.29
CA GLU A 13 8.76 -8.38 23.39
C GLU A 13 8.48 -6.95 22.90
N MET A 14 8.93 -6.59 21.70
CA MET A 14 8.64 -5.30 21.09
C MET A 14 7.13 -5.11 20.88
N VAL A 15 6.45 -6.07 20.23
CA VAL A 15 4.99 -6.03 20.01
C VAL A 15 4.25 -5.93 21.37
N GLN A 16 4.64 -6.73 22.36
CA GLN A 16 4.03 -6.68 23.69
C GLN A 16 4.21 -5.30 24.35
N ALA A 17 5.38 -4.68 24.20
CA ALA A 17 5.65 -3.36 24.79
C ALA A 17 4.78 -2.27 24.13
N LEU A 18 4.60 -2.33 22.82
CA LEU A 18 3.72 -1.42 22.08
C LEU A 18 2.25 -1.61 22.51
N HIS A 19 1.79 -2.84 22.59
CA HIS A 19 0.43 -3.14 23.08
C HIS A 19 0.18 -2.64 24.52
N LYS A 20 1.16 -2.79 25.42
CA LYS A 20 1.06 -2.23 26.79
C LYS A 20 0.94 -0.71 26.79
N ALA A 21 1.48 -0.04 25.77
CA ALA A 21 1.35 1.40 25.58
C ALA A 21 0.06 1.80 24.82
N GLY A 22 -0.81 0.85 24.47
CA GLY A 22 -2.03 1.09 23.71
C GLY A 22 -1.81 1.33 22.22
N ILE A 23 -0.66 0.89 21.67
CA ILE A 23 -0.27 1.09 20.27
C ILE A 23 -0.40 -0.24 19.53
N GLY A 24 -1.25 -0.26 18.48
CA GLY A 24 -1.34 -1.39 17.56
C GLY A 24 -0.11 -1.49 16.64
N VAL A 25 0.20 -2.70 16.20
CA VAL A 25 1.36 -3.00 15.34
C VAL A 25 0.90 -3.46 13.97
N ILE A 26 1.26 -2.73 12.94
CA ILE A 26 1.00 -3.08 11.55
C ILE A 26 2.29 -3.56 10.90
N MET A 27 2.23 -4.71 10.25
CA MET A 27 3.35 -5.25 9.49
C MET A 27 3.25 -4.82 8.02
N ASP A 28 4.30 -4.18 7.52
CA ASP A 28 4.46 -3.89 6.11
C ASP A 28 5.00 -5.13 5.41
N VAL A 29 4.22 -5.69 4.46
CA VAL A 29 4.51 -6.98 3.84
C VAL A 29 4.73 -6.86 2.35
N VAL A 30 5.81 -7.47 1.89
CA VAL A 30 6.21 -7.51 0.48
C VAL A 30 6.07 -8.95 0.00
N TYR A 31 4.90 -9.28 -0.57
CA TYR A 31 4.66 -10.57 -1.23
C TYR A 31 4.72 -10.45 -2.76
N ASN A 32 4.70 -9.25 -3.28
CA ASN A 32 4.56 -8.97 -4.71
C ASN A 32 5.82 -9.33 -5.54
N HIS A 33 6.98 -9.41 -4.93
CA HIS A 33 8.24 -9.83 -5.57
C HIS A 33 9.20 -10.47 -4.57
N THR A 34 10.30 -11.00 -5.06
CA THR A 34 11.45 -11.43 -4.26
C THR A 34 12.69 -10.66 -4.68
N TYR A 35 13.71 -10.63 -3.83
CA TYR A 35 14.96 -9.92 -4.09
C TYR A 35 15.56 -10.28 -5.47
N ASN A 36 15.49 -11.56 -5.85
CA ASN A 36 15.83 -12.07 -7.17
C ASN A 36 15.19 -13.44 -7.40
N LEU A 37 15.36 -14.02 -8.59
CA LEU A 37 14.85 -15.34 -8.93
C LEU A 37 15.66 -16.50 -8.32
N ASP A 38 16.80 -16.25 -7.68
CA ASP A 38 17.53 -17.25 -6.89
C ASP A 38 16.87 -17.45 -5.51
N SER A 39 15.57 -17.65 -5.51
CA SER A 39 14.71 -17.74 -4.33
C SER A 39 14.37 -19.19 -3.99
N PRO A 40 14.02 -19.51 -2.74
CA PRO A 40 13.48 -20.81 -2.36
C PRO A 40 12.23 -21.20 -3.17
N LEU A 41 11.39 -20.21 -3.54
CA LEU A 41 10.18 -20.43 -4.33
C LEU A 41 10.53 -21.01 -5.71
N GLN A 42 11.45 -20.35 -6.43
CA GLN A 42 11.87 -20.81 -7.75
C GLN A 42 12.62 -22.13 -7.71
N LYS A 43 13.41 -22.36 -6.66
CA LYS A 43 14.14 -23.62 -6.47
C LYS A 43 13.22 -24.79 -6.12
N THR A 44 12.12 -24.54 -5.44
CA THR A 44 11.17 -25.58 -5.02
C THR A 44 10.30 -26.04 -6.19
N VAL A 45 9.68 -25.11 -6.91
CA VAL A 45 8.89 -25.41 -8.11
C VAL A 45 9.20 -24.34 -9.16
N PRO A 46 10.16 -24.59 -10.04
CA PRO A 46 10.53 -23.64 -11.09
C PRO A 46 9.32 -23.22 -11.94
N TYR A 47 9.27 -21.94 -12.29
CA TYR A 47 8.25 -21.32 -13.17
C TYR A 47 6.81 -21.33 -12.62
N TYR A 48 6.60 -21.72 -11.38
CA TYR A 48 5.26 -21.75 -10.79
C TYR A 48 4.90 -20.49 -10.00
N TYR A 49 5.83 -19.94 -9.25
CA TYR A 49 5.54 -18.87 -8.29
C TYR A 49 5.66 -17.46 -8.86
N TYR A 50 6.23 -17.33 -10.06
CA TYR A 50 6.43 -16.04 -10.73
C TYR A 50 5.60 -15.97 -12.00
N ARG A 51 5.17 -14.76 -12.37
CA ARG A 51 4.49 -14.50 -13.62
C ARG A 51 5.50 -14.40 -14.76
N GLU A 52 5.10 -14.93 -15.90
CA GLU A 52 5.85 -14.89 -17.14
C GLU A 52 4.93 -14.39 -18.26
N TRP A 53 5.49 -13.66 -19.19
CA TRP A 53 4.84 -13.31 -20.43
C TRP A 53 4.76 -14.54 -21.34
N GLU A 54 3.94 -14.47 -22.40
CA GLU A 54 3.78 -15.58 -23.37
C GLU A 54 5.10 -16.01 -24.03
N ASP A 55 6.06 -15.10 -24.15
CA ASP A 55 7.39 -15.36 -24.70
C ASP A 55 8.36 -16.00 -23.68
N GLY A 56 7.90 -16.29 -22.46
CA GLY A 56 8.68 -16.88 -21.38
C GLY A 56 9.56 -15.88 -20.60
N THR A 57 9.47 -14.59 -20.90
CA THR A 57 10.18 -13.57 -20.11
C THR A 57 9.47 -13.34 -18.77
N ILE A 58 10.25 -13.12 -17.71
CA ILE A 58 9.72 -12.84 -16.38
C ILE A 58 9.01 -11.48 -16.38
N SER A 59 7.78 -11.47 -15.88
CA SER A 59 7.03 -10.24 -15.68
C SER A 59 7.61 -9.43 -14.52
N ASN A 60 7.63 -8.10 -14.65
CA ASN A 60 8.27 -7.19 -13.71
C ASN A 60 7.34 -6.03 -13.31
N GLY A 61 6.11 -6.34 -12.95
CA GLY A 61 5.13 -5.34 -12.51
C GLY A 61 5.54 -4.57 -11.26
N SER A 62 6.48 -5.12 -10.47
CA SER A 62 7.07 -4.48 -9.29
C SER A 62 8.15 -3.45 -9.61
N ASP A 63 8.72 -3.48 -10.82
CA ASP A 63 9.96 -2.78 -11.22
C ASP A 63 11.22 -3.17 -10.40
N CYS A 64 11.14 -4.32 -9.69
CA CYS A 64 12.23 -4.88 -8.88
C CYS A 64 12.84 -6.14 -9.51
N GLY A 65 12.57 -6.41 -10.79
CA GLY A 65 13.13 -7.51 -11.57
C GLY A 65 12.29 -8.77 -11.66
N ASN A 66 11.21 -8.88 -10.90
CA ASN A 66 10.25 -9.99 -10.96
C ASN A 66 8.92 -9.63 -10.29
N GLU A 67 7.92 -10.45 -10.48
CA GLU A 67 6.69 -10.42 -9.70
C GLU A 67 6.17 -11.83 -9.42
N THR A 68 5.51 -12.00 -8.29
CA THR A 68 4.91 -13.27 -7.87
C THR A 68 3.50 -13.44 -8.43
N ALA A 69 3.08 -14.68 -8.59
CA ALA A 69 1.77 -15.05 -9.14
C ALA A 69 0.78 -15.39 -8.00
N SER A 70 0.14 -14.37 -7.42
CA SER A 70 -0.80 -14.55 -6.29
C SER A 70 -2.04 -15.35 -6.67
N GLU A 71 -2.45 -15.33 -7.92
CA GLU A 71 -3.56 -16.11 -8.46
C GLU A 71 -3.30 -17.63 -8.47
N ARG A 72 -2.05 -18.05 -8.36
CA ARG A 72 -1.70 -19.47 -8.29
C ARG A 72 -1.92 -20.04 -6.90
N GLU A 73 -2.62 -21.17 -6.82
CA GLU A 73 -3.15 -21.73 -5.57
C GLU A 73 -2.10 -21.85 -4.45
N MET A 74 -0.92 -22.37 -4.75
CA MET A 74 0.10 -22.60 -3.70
C MET A 74 0.70 -21.28 -3.20
N PHE A 75 0.81 -20.25 -4.05
CA PHE A 75 1.29 -18.96 -3.58
C PHE A 75 0.19 -18.21 -2.79
N ARG A 76 -1.05 -18.28 -3.21
CA ARG A 76 -2.21 -17.81 -2.42
C ARG A 76 -2.23 -18.46 -1.04
N ARG A 77 -2.08 -19.78 -0.96
CA ARG A 77 -1.99 -20.51 0.32
C ARG A 77 -0.82 -20.04 1.17
N PHE A 78 0.35 -19.83 0.57
CA PHE A 78 1.52 -19.29 1.26
C PHE A 78 1.21 -17.92 1.88
N MET A 79 0.63 -16.99 1.11
CA MET A 79 0.27 -15.65 1.61
C MET A 79 -0.74 -15.74 2.77
N VAL A 80 -1.82 -16.50 2.60
CA VAL A 80 -2.85 -16.69 3.64
C VAL A 80 -2.25 -17.27 4.91
N HIS A 81 -1.45 -18.34 4.81
CA HIS A 81 -0.82 -18.97 5.97
C HIS A 81 0.18 -18.05 6.66
N SER A 82 0.97 -17.31 5.89
CA SER A 82 1.96 -16.36 6.42
C SER A 82 1.28 -15.24 7.21
N VAL A 83 0.24 -14.61 6.64
CA VAL A 83 -0.51 -13.54 7.32
C VAL A 83 -1.17 -14.05 8.61
N CYS A 84 -1.84 -15.21 8.55
CA CYS A 84 -2.44 -15.84 9.74
C CYS A 84 -1.40 -16.22 10.80
N TYR A 85 -0.21 -16.68 10.39
CA TYR A 85 0.89 -16.98 11.30
C TYR A 85 1.36 -15.74 12.07
N TRP A 86 1.62 -14.64 11.37
CA TRP A 86 2.05 -13.39 11.99
C TRP A 86 0.97 -12.81 12.93
N ALA A 87 -0.29 -12.85 12.52
CA ALA A 87 -1.40 -12.41 13.36
C ALA A 87 -1.50 -13.26 14.63
N LYS A 88 -1.39 -14.58 14.51
CA LYS A 88 -1.54 -15.51 15.64
C LYS A 88 -0.34 -15.53 16.58
N GLU A 89 0.86 -15.68 16.01
CA GLU A 89 2.08 -15.95 16.79
C GLU A 89 2.73 -14.67 17.34
N TYR A 90 2.56 -13.54 16.66
CA TYR A 90 3.15 -12.27 17.04
C TYR A 90 2.12 -11.22 17.44
N HIS A 91 0.83 -11.56 17.37
CA HIS A 91 -0.27 -10.64 17.67
C HIS A 91 -0.23 -9.34 16.86
N ILE A 92 0.10 -9.45 15.58
CA ILE A 92 0.08 -8.33 14.64
C ILE A 92 -1.37 -7.87 14.43
N ASP A 93 -1.60 -6.55 14.55
CA ASP A 93 -2.93 -5.94 14.49
C ASP A 93 -3.35 -5.52 13.08
N GLY A 94 -2.44 -5.57 12.12
CA GLY A 94 -2.75 -5.25 10.74
C GLY A 94 -1.62 -5.52 9.77
N PHE A 95 -1.96 -5.50 8.48
CA PHE A 95 -1.03 -5.73 7.38
C PHE A 95 -1.21 -4.67 6.31
N ARG A 96 -0.11 -3.99 5.97
CA ARG A 96 -0.01 -3.10 4.82
C ARG A 96 0.67 -3.87 3.69
N PHE A 97 -0.01 -4.02 2.57
CA PHE A 97 0.52 -4.72 1.39
C PHE A 97 1.18 -3.73 0.44
N ASP A 98 2.48 -3.87 0.30
CA ASP A 98 3.26 -3.18 -0.71
C ASP A 98 2.78 -3.58 -2.10
N LEU A 99 2.62 -2.60 -3.03
CA LEU A 99 2.12 -2.82 -4.39
C LEU A 99 0.93 -3.82 -4.42
N MET A 100 -0.08 -3.60 -3.59
CA MET A 100 -1.23 -4.53 -3.45
C MET A 100 -1.91 -4.82 -4.79
N ALA A 101 -1.85 -3.91 -5.76
CA ALA A 101 -2.39 -4.13 -7.10
C ALA A 101 -1.69 -5.25 -7.89
N LEU A 102 -0.53 -5.74 -7.44
CA LEU A 102 0.09 -6.95 -7.98
C LEU A 102 -0.52 -8.24 -7.44
N HIS A 103 -1.35 -8.16 -6.40
CA HIS A 103 -2.13 -9.30 -5.90
C HIS A 103 -3.54 -9.26 -6.47
N ASP A 104 -4.03 -10.42 -6.85
CA ASP A 104 -5.39 -10.55 -7.35
C ASP A 104 -6.43 -10.40 -6.22
N THR A 105 -7.63 -9.94 -6.58
CA THR A 105 -8.72 -9.68 -5.62
C THR A 105 -9.17 -10.93 -4.88
N GLU A 106 -9.11 -12.12 -5.51
CA GLU A 106 -9.48 -13.37 -4.86
C GLU A 106 -8.50 -13.74 -3.75
N THR A 107 -7.20 -13.52 -3.97
CA THR A 107 -6.17 -13.75 -2.95
C THR A 107 -6.33 -12.81 -1.77
N MET A 108 -6.57 -11.53 -2.00
CA MET A 108 -6.83 -10.58 -0.93
C MET A 108 -8.11 -10.93 -0.15
N ASN A 109 -9.17 -11.32 -0.84
CA ASN A 109 -10.41 -11.79 -0.22
C ASN A 109 -10.20 -13.10 0.58
N ALA A 110 -9.36 -14.02 0.10
CA ALA A 110 -9.02 -15.24 0.83
C ALA A 110 -8.26 -14.93 2.13
N ILE A 111 -7.33 -13.96 2.11
CA ILE A 111 -6.64 -13.47 3.31
C ILE A 111 -7.66 -12.91 4.31
N ARG A 112 -8.53 -11.98 3.89
CA ARG A 112 -9.55 -11.39 4.77
C ARG A 112 -10.48 -12.47 5.36
N THR A 113 -10.92 -13.42 4.53
CA THR A 113 -11.75 -14.54 4.97
C THR A 113 -11.07 -15.40 6.03
N ALA A 114 -9.77 -15.68 5.86
CA ALA A 114 -9.02 -16.48 6.81
C ALA A 114 -8.81 -15.73 8.14
N LEU A 115 -8.49 -14.45 8.09
CA LEU A 115 -8.36 -13.61 9.28
C LEU A 115 -9.69 -13.53 10.04
N ASN A 116 -10.83 -13.32 9.38
CA ASN A 116 -12.15 -13.24 10.02
C ASN A 116 -12.55 -14.51 10.81
N ARG A 117 -11.91 -15.65 10.51
CA ARG A 117 -12.11 -16.90 11.27
C ARG A 117 -11.29 -16.98 12.56
N MET A 118 -10.38 -16.05 12.75
CA MET A 118 -9.53 -15.99 13.95
C MET A 118 -10.26 -15.23 15.08
N PRO A 119 -9.97 -15.49 16.37
CA PRO A 119 -10.45 -14.66 17.46
C PRO A 119 -10.05 -13.19 17.23
N ARG A 120 -11.03 -12.28 17.29
CA ARG A 120 -10.86 -10.85 16.98
C ARG A 120 -10.32 -10.57 15.56
N GLY A 121 -10.44 -11.51 14.65
CA GLY A 121 -9.86 -11.39 13.30
C GLY A 121 -10.47 -10.26 12.48
N GLU A 122 -11.71 -9.86 12.74
CA GLU A 122 -12.37 -8.73 12.09
C GLU A 122 -11.76 -7.37 12.46
N GLU A 123 -11.06 -7.29 13.61
CA GLU A 123 -10.35 -6.10 14.05
C GLU A 123 -8.97 -5.94 13.38
N ILE A 124 -8.43 -7.00 12.78
CA ILE A 124 -7.14 -6.97 12.10
C ILE A 124 -7.27 -6.15 10.81
N LEU A 125 -6.48 -5.09 10.71
CA LEU A 125 -6.48 -4.22 9.55
C LEU A 125 -5.83 -4.90 8.34
N VAL A 126 -6.43 -4.74 7.16
CA VAL A 126 -5.88 -5.21 5.88
C VAL A 126 -6.00 -4.08 4.88
N TYR A 127 -4.88 -3.58 4.41
CA TYR A 127 -4.87 -2.51 3.42
C TYR A 127 -3.57 -2.50 2.62
N GLY A 128 -3.52 -1.72 1.55
CA GLY A 128 -2.31 -1.63 0.75
C GLY A 128 -2.35 -0.57 -0.33
N GLU A 129 -1.34 -0.62 -1.17
CA GLU A 129 -1.16 0.30 -2.29
C GLU A 129 -1.92 -0.19 -3.52
N PRO A 130 -2.87 0.62 -4.04
CA PRO A 130 -3.71 0.22 -5.18
C PRO A 130 -3.03 0.46 -6.53
N TRP A 131 -1.72 0.38 -6.60
CA TRP A 131 -0.93 0.57 -7.82
C TRP A 131 0.13 -0.51 -7.99
N LYS A 132 0.71 -0.54 -9.16
CA LYS A 132 1.88 -1.31 -9.58
C LYS A 132 2.88 -0.39 -10.26
N ALA A 133 4.15 -0.75 -10.27
CA ALA A 133 5.20 0.08 -10.83
C ALA A 133 5.31 -0.05 -12.37
N ALA A 134 4.96 -1.22 -12.93
CA ALA A 134 5.03 -1.49 -14.35
C ALA A 134 3.89 -2.42 -14.83
N ALA A 135 3.91 -2.80 -16.10
CA ALA A 135 2.98 -3.79 -16.64
C ALA A 135 3.15 -5.16 -15.96
N SER A 136 2.04 -5.87 -15.76
CA SER A 136 1.99 -7.16 -15.09
C SER A 136 1.35 -8.22 -16.00
N ALA A 137 1.92 -9.43 -15.99
CA ALA A 137 1.39 -10.60 -16.69
C ALA A 137 0.42 -11.40 -15.79
N MET A 138 -0.43 -10.72 -15.02
CA MET A 138 -1.48 -11.40 -14.25
C MET A 138 -2.35 -12.24 -15.20
N GLN A 139 -2.64 -13.47 -14.80
CA GLN A 139 -3.39 -14.42 -15.62
C GLN A 139 -4.77 -13.87 -15.98
N GLU A 140 -5.21 -14.10 -17.20
CA GLU A 140 -6.55 -13.73 -17.67
C GLU A 140 -7.65 -14.33 -16.77
N GLY A 141 -8.68 -13.52 -16.50
CA GLY A 141 -9.79 -13.90 -15.61
C GLY A 141 -9.57 -13.48 -14.15
N TYR A 142 -8.36 -13.09 -13.76
CA TYR A 142 -8.09 -12.50 -12.46
C TYR A 142 -8.04 -10.97 -12.53
N PHE A 143 -8.37 -10.32 -11.44
CA PHE A 143 -8.45 -8.86 -11.34
C PHE A 143 -7.43 -8.34 -10.32
N PRO A 144 -6.61 -7.35 -10.69
CA PRO A 144 -5.68 -6.74 -9.74
C PRO A 144 -6.44 -6.04 -8.60
N SER A 145 -5.86 -6.03 -7.41
CA SER A 145 -6.41 -5.30 -6.26
C SER A 145 -6.04 -3.82 -6.35
N ASP A 146 -6.47 -3.19 -7.44
CA ASP A 146 -6.27 -1.77 -7.75
C ASP A 146 -7.53 -0.95 -7.55
N LYS A 147 -7.43 0.37 -7.79
CA LYS A 147 -8.54 1.30 -7.58
C LYS A 147 -9.76 1.02 -8.46
N GLN A 148 -9.59 0.45 -9.65
CA GLN A 148 -10.70 0.10 -10.54
C GLN A 148 -11.47 -1.14 -10.07
N ASN A 149 -10.84 -1.99 -9.28
CA ASN A 149 -11.42 -3.24 -8.79
C ASN A 149 -11.75 -3.22 -7.29
N ILE A 150 -11.71 -2.05 -6.64
CA ILE A 150 -11.97 -1.93 -5.20
C ILE A 150 -13.34 -2.52 -4.80
N GLY A 151 -14.36 -2.37 -5.66
CA GLY A 151 -15.69 -2.95 -5.46
C GLY A 151 -15.73 -4.49 -5.44
N LYS A 152 -14.66 -5.18 -5.90
CA LYS A 152 -14.53 -6.64 -5.85
C LYS A 152 -13.90 -7.13 -4.53
N LEU A 153 -13.31 -6.24 -3.75
CA LEU A 153 -12.72 -6.57 -2.46
C LEU A 153 -13.79 -6.68 -1.38
N MET A 154 -13.59 -7.61 -0.45
CA MET A 154 -14.44 -7.75 0.73
C MET A 154 -14.35 -6.52 1.63
N ASP A 155 -15.40 -6.29 2.42
CA ASP A 155 -15.36 -5.33 3.51
C ASP A 155 -14.23 -5.69 4.49
N GLY A 156 -13.59 -4.65 5.04
CA GLY A 156 -12.40 -4.81 5.86
C GLY A 156 -11.09 -4.95 5.07
N ILE A 157 -11.11 -4.71 3.74
CA ILE A 157 -9.93 -4.48 2.92
C ILE A 157 -9.98 -3.05 2.40
N SER A 158 -8.92 -2.28 2.64
CA SER A 158 -8.84 -0.87 2.29
C SER A 158 -7.65 -0.58 1.36
N MET A 159 -7.65 0.58 0.75
CA MET A 159 -6.59 1.06 -0.13
C MET A 159 -6.18 2.47 0.23
N PHE A 160 -4.92 2.81 0.05
CA PHE A 160 -4.48 4.21 0.07
C PHE A 160 -5.18 5.01 -1.05
N CYS A 161 -5.68 6.18 -0.70
CA CYS A 161 -6.34 7.06 -1.67
C CYS A 161 -5.38 8.15 -2.16
N ASP A 162 -4.71 7.89 -3.29
CA ASP A 162 -3.81 8.86 -3.92
C ASP A 162 -4.55 10.07 -4.51
N ASP A 163 -5.82 9.91 -4.90
CA ASP A 163 -6.65 11.04 -5.36
C ASP A 163 -6.85 12.08 -4.25
N THR A 164 -7.03 11.63 -2.99
CA THR A 164 -7.05 12.52 -1.82
C THR A 164 -5.70 13.19 -1.59
N ARG A 165 -4.62 12.40 -1.60
CA ARG A 165 -3.26 12.91 -1.43
C ARG A 165 -2.93 14.00 -2.44
N ASP A 166 -3.19 13.73 -3.72
CA ASP A 166 -2.82 14.62 -4.82
C ASP A 166 -3.73 15.83 -4.91
N SER A 167 -5.00 15.71 -4.52
CA SER A 167 -5.89 16.88 -4.36
C SER A 167 -5.40 17.82 -3.27
N ILE A 168 -4.88 17.30 -2.16
CA ILE A 168 -4.40 18.12 -1.05
C ILE A 168 -3.07 18.77 -1.38
N LYS A 169 -2.03 18.01 -1.75
CA LYS A 169 -0.65 18.52 -1.86
C LYS A 169 -0.08 18.58 -3.29
N GLY A 170 -0.83 18.15 -4.29
CA GLY A 170 -0.36 18.03 -5.68
C GLY A 170 0.36 16.71 -5.94
N SER A 171 0.53 16.39 -7.24
CA SER A 171 1.18 15.15 -7.67
C SER A 171 2.55 14.95 -7.06
N VAL A 172 2.83 13.76 -6.55
CA VAL A 172 4.14 13.39 -6.00
C VAL A 172 5.21 13.18 -7.07
N PHE A 173 4.80 13.05 -8.33
CA PHE A 173 5.70 12.86 -9.47
C PHE A 173 6.18 14.17 -10.08
N ILE A 174 5.56 15.31 -9.72
CA ILE A 174 5.90 16.64 -10.24
C ILE A 174 6.20 17.56 -9.06
N ALA A 175 7.47 17.74 -8.74
CA ALA A 175 7.90 18.46 -7.54
C ALA A 175 7.30 19.87 -7.40
N ALA A 176 7.29 20.65 -8.49
CA ALA A 176 6.80 22.02 -8.51
C ALA A 176 5.28 22.15 -8.57
N GLU A 177 4.53 21.06 -8.77
CA GLU A 177 3.07 21.11 -8.84
C GLU A 177 2.46 21.21 -7.45
N GLY A 178 1.79 22.31 -7.13
CA GLY A 178 1.05 22.49 -5.89
C GLY A 178 -0.30 21.78 -5.86
N GLY A 179 -0.88 21.66 -4.67
CA GLY A 179 -2.23 21.15 -4.44
C GLY A 179 -3.17 22.24 -3.89
N TYR A 180 -4.31 21.80 -3.36
CA TYR A 180 -5.31 22.69 -2.76
C TYR A 180 -4.71 23.57 -1.64
N VAL A 181 -3.86 22.97 -0.80
CA VAL A 181 -3.29 23.65 0.38
C VAL A 181 -2.36 24.81 0.00
N ASN A 182 -1.71 24.80 -1.14
CA ASN A 182 -0.92 25.95 -1.62
C ASN A 182 -1.58 26.71 -2.79
N GLY A 183 -2.91 26.65 -2.84
CA GLY A 183 -3.73 27.55 -3.62
C GLY A 183 -3.95 27.18 -5.08
N LYS A 184 -3.69 25.91 -5.48
CA LYS A 184 -4.05 25.44 -6.81
C LYS A 184 -5.57 25.45 -6.95
N GLU A 185 -6.06 26.21 -7.92
CA GLU A 185 -7.50 26.33 -8.19
C GLU A 185 -8.11 25.00 -8.68
N ARG A 186 -9.45 24.87 -8.51
CA ARG A 186 -10.29 23.76 -9.00
C ARG A 186 -10.07 22.40 -8.35
N LEU A 187 -9.32 22.29 -7.25
CA LEU A 187 -9.16 21.06 -6.50
C LEU A 187 -10.17 20.89 -5.33
N SER A 188 -10.98 21.91 -5.05
CA SER A 188 -11.99 21.86 -3.98
C SER A 188 -12.99 20.71 -4.15
N ALA A 189 -13.33 20.34 -5.39
CA ALA A 189 -14.22 19.20 -5.64
C ALA A 189 -13.58 17.88 -5.16
N GLY A 190 -12.29 17.67 -5.41
CA GLY A 190 -11.57 16.50 -4.90
C GLY A 190 -11.51 16.47 -3.37
N ILE A 191 -11.35 17.64 -2.72
CA ILE A 191 -11.39 17.72 -1.26
C ILE A 191 -12.79 17.35 -0.71
N LEU A 192 -13.86 17.83 -1.36
CA LEU A 192 -15.22 17.48 -0.97
C LEU A 192 -15.49 15.98 -1.15
N SER A 193 -15.10 15.39 -2.29
CA SER A 193 -15.22 13.94 -2.54
C SER A 193 -14.41 13.12 -1.52
N ALA A 194 -13.24 13.61 -1.11
CA ALA A 194 -12.42 12.98 -0.08
C ALA A 194 -13.12 12.95 1.31
N THR A 195 -13.90 13.98 1.65
CA THR A 195 -14.66 14.00 2.92
C THR A 195 -15.84 13.03 2.93
N ASP A 196 -16.33 12.65 1.76
CA ASP A 196 -17.40 11.66 1.57
C ASP A 196 -16.83 10.26 1.23
N GLY A 197 -15.52 10.05 1.36
CA GLY A 197 -14.87 8.78 1.05
C GLY A 197 -14.99 8.38 -0.42
N TRP A 198 -15.08 9.37 -1.33
CA TRP A 198 -15.22 9.18 -2.79
C TRP A 198 -16.46 8.36 -3.21
N LEU A 199 -17.49 8.32 -2.37
CA LEU A 199 -18.76 7.63 -2.66
C LEU A 199 -19.62 8.36 -3.70
N ASP A 200 -19.25 9.58 -4.07
CA ASP A 200 -19.94 10.40 -5.07
C ASP A 200 -19.63 10.01 -6.53
N GLY A 201 -18.79 9.01 -6.75
CA GLY A 201 -18.43 8.48 -8.07
C GLY A 201 -17.57 9.42 -8.93
N LYS A 202 -16.94 10.44 -8.33
CA LYS A 202 -16.12 11.42 -9.08
C LYS A 202 -14.63 11.10 -9.12
N GLY A 203 -14.18 10.10 -8.35
CA GLY A 203 -12.80 9.65 -8.34
C GLY A 203 -12.53 8.49 -9.29
N ALA A 204 -11.28 8.03 -9.28
CA ALA A 204 -10.87 6.81 -9.98
C ALA A 204 -11.29 5.53 -9.23
N TYR A 205 -11.84 5.67 -8.02
CA TYR A 205 -12.31 4.59 -7.17
C TYR A 205 -13.85 4.49 -7.24
N GLU A 206 -14.33 3.27 -7.14
CA GLU A 206 -15.77 2.99 -6.95
C GLU A 206 -15.95 2.16 -5.65
N PRO A 207 -15.68 2.76 -4.48
CA PRO A 207 -15.79 2.06 -3.21
C PRO A 207 -17.26 1.79 -2.87
N ARG A 208 -17.51 0.66 -2.21
CA ARG A 208 -18.86 0.34 -1.70
C ARG A 208 -19.18 1.05 -0.39
N ASN A 209 -18.15 1.42 0.35
CA ASN A 209 -18.26 2.19 1.60
C ASN A 209 -16.94 2.95 1.85
N ALA A 210 -17.03 4.02 2.67
CA ALA A 210 -15.90 4.91 2.93
C ALA A 210 -14.72 4.22 3.63
N SER A 211 -14.94 3.11 4.36
CA SER A 211 -13.86 2.39 5.05
C SER A 211 -12.91 1.64 4.11
N GLN A 212 -13.28 1.52 2.83
CA GLN A 212 -12.39 0.93 1.83
C GLN A 212 -11.27 1.90 1.37
N LEU A 213 -11.34 3.18 1.72
CA LEU A 213 -10.33 4.17 1.35
C LEU A 213 -9.66 4.78 2.57
N ILE A 214 -8.34 4.88 2.51
CA ILE A 214 -7.51 5.53 3.53
C ILE A 214 -7.04 6.87 2.97
N PRO A 215 -7.66 7.99 3.40
CA PRO A 215 -7.18 9.32 3.04
C PRO A 215 -5.85 9.59 3.73
N TYR A 216 -4.89 10.15 3.02
CA TYR A 216 -3.57 10.48 3.56
C TYR A 216 -2.94 11.62 2.80
N VAL A 217 -1.90 12.22 3.36
CA VAL A 217 -1.13 13.31 2.72
C VAL A 217 0.37 13.04 2.71
N SER A 218 0.85 12.20 3.62
CA SER A 218 2.26 11.82 3.73
C SER A 218 2.39 10.33 3.98
N ALA A 219 3.44 9.73 3.42
CA ALA A 219 3.85 8.36 3.65
C ALA A 219 5.38 8.31 3.71
N HIS A 220 5.96 7.11 3.89
CA HIS A 220 7.40 6.92 3.84
C HIS A 220 7.97 7.05 2.41
N ASP A 221 7.11 6.90 1.38
CA ASP A 221 7.45 7.08 -0.02
C ASP A 221 7.17 8.49 -0.50
N ASN A 222 8.01 8.96 -1.43
CA ASN A 222 7.90 10.28 -2.05
C ASN A 222 7.99 11.45 -1.06
N TYR A 223 7.55 12.63 -1.48
CA TYR A 223 7.62 13.83 -0.68
C TYR A 223 6.59 13.78 0.47
N THR A 224 7.03 14.11 1.68
CA THR A 224 6.12 14.45 2.77
C THR A 224 5.28 15.68 2.40
N LEU A 225 4.24 16.00 3.17
CA LEU A 225 3.50 17.24 2.96
C LEU A 225 4.43 18.47 3.07
N TRP A 226 5.30 18.48 4.09
CA TRP A 226 6.27 19.53 4.30
C TRP A 226 7.21 19.74 3.11
N ASP A 227 7.84 18.67 2.63
CA ASP A 227 8.76 18.75 1.50
C ASP A 227 8.05 19.20 0.22
N LYS A 228 6.85 18.67 0.00
CA LYS A 228 6.04 19.03 -1.17
C LYS A 228 5.64 20.49 -1.18
N LEU A 229 5.21 21.04 -0.05
CA LEU A 229 4.86 22.47 0.07
C LEU A 229 6.06 23.36 -0.24
N LYS A 230 7.24 22.99 0.25
CA LYS A 230 8.48 23.72 -0.04
C LYS A 230 8.89 23.66 -1.50
N LEU A 231 8.77 22.50 -2.12
CA LEU A 231 9.15 22.31 -3.52
C LEU A 231 8.19 23.00 -4.49
N SER A 232 6.93 23.14 -4.11
CA SER A 232 5.88 23.75 -4.93
C SER A 232 5.57 25.20 -4.54
N ASP A 233 6.35 25.84 -3.67
CA ASP A 233 6.20 27.26 -3.34
C ASP A 233 6.44 28.11 -4.59
N PRO A 234 5.45 28.89 -5.06
CA PRO A 234 5.58 29.74 -6.25
C PRO A 234 6.62 30.87 -6.10
N LYS A 235 7.02 31.18 -4.86
CA LYS A 235 8.09 32.16 -4.58
C LYS A 235 9.49 31.56 -4.65
N ARG A 236 9.59 30.23 -4.76
CA ARG A 236 10.87 29.56 -4.89
C ARG A 236 11.51 29.88 -6.25
N LYS A 237 12.73 30.38 -6.25
CA LYS A 237 13.53 30.47 -7.48
C LYS A 237 13.98 29.06 -7.85
N GLU A 238 13.91 28.71 -9.12
CA GLU A 238 14.21 27.35 -9.62
C GLU A 238 15.59 26.81 -9.16
N ASP A 239 16.58 27.70 -9.01
CA ASP A 239 17.95 27.35 -8.62
C ASP A 239 18.25 27.50 -7.11
N ALA A 240 17.25 27.81 -6.29
CA ALA A 240 17.47 27.99 -4.85
C ALA A 240 17.26 26.66 -4.11
N GLU A 241 18.25 26.25 -3.32
CA GLU A 241 18.06 25.22 -2.30
C GLU A 241 16.82 25.56 -1.45
N PRO A 242 15.97 24.57 -1.12
CA PRO A 242 14.81 24.79 -0.29
C PRO A 242 15.22 25.40 1.06
N ASP A 243 14.86 26.65 1.33
CA ASP A 243 15.11 27.23 2.64
C ASP A 243 14.07 26.72 3.65
N PHE A 244 14.43 25.65 4.32
CA PHE A 244 13.59 25.00 5.34
C PHE A 244 13.30 25.89 6.58
N GLY A 245 13.88 27.09 6.67
CA GLY A 245 13.63 28.06 7.72
C GLY A 245 12.58 29.14 7.38
N LYS A 246 12.26 29.33 6.10
CA LYS A 246 11.36 30.40 5.65
C LYS A 246 10.19 29.82 4.85
N MET A 247 9.13 29.49 5.52
CA MET A 247 7.83 29.30 4.89
C MET A 247 7.05 30.61 4.89
N ASP A 248 6.26 30.85 3.84
CA ASP A 248 5.33 31.94 3.88
C ASP A 248 4.25 31.67 4.96
N GLU A 249 3.68 32.76 5.53
CA GLU A 249 2.69 32.66 6.61
C GLU A 249 1.46 31.83 6.24
N ARG A 250 1.10 31.76 4.95
CA ARG A 250 -0.02 30.98 4.45
C ARG A 250 0.26 29.49 4.53
N THR A 251 1.49 29.07 4.27
CA THR A 251 1.92 27.67 4.38
C THR A 251 2.09 27.24 5.84
N LEU A 252 2.44 28.18 6.73
CA LEU A 252 2.56 27.92 8.18
C LEU A 252 1.21 27.88 8.90
N SER A 253 0.15 28.48 8.32
CA SER A 253 -1.19 28.55 8.92
C SER A 253 -2.10 27.35 8.57
N MET A 254 -1.60 26.41 7.81
CA MET A 254 -2.27 25.16 7.43
C MET A 254 -1.76 23.98 8.24
#